data_31695e46d5cb2b74a89c37e242d553d8
#
_entry.id   31695e46d5cb2b74a89c37e242d553d8
#
_cell.length_a   1.000
_cell.length_b   1.000
_cell.length_c   1.000
_cell.angle_alpha   90.00
_cell.angle_beta   90.00
_cell.angle_gamma   90.00
#
_symmetry.space_group_name_H-M   'P 1'
#
loop_
_entity.id
_entity.type
_entity.pdbx_description
1 polymer ?
#
loop_
_entity_poly.entity_id
_entity_poly.type
_entity_poly.pdbx_seq_one_letter_code
_entity_poly.pdbx_strand_id
1 'polypeptide(L)'
;ADGKTYTLSSDAGDLAIKVYSNQNYNIALEDNNGEWVAVAERNLSGDGTLHVEYDFNDGFPRMAKICLTATSANLSDTIYLKQKGVKTPTFKLAKPNMTVHGYGGEVRAELDMNVDIKDLHISVDYTSDEAAMTVLDKEDGWVRDITYENGFLIIQTDPNPDERAVRTATVNLVYIDGWEVENKQQLFLMQANAKDELGVEVSFIDVRNLGDTDGMKVTDDIYITGYVVSDRNSGNVGDNIQTTQNSIDYTIAQKTAYIESLDGRYGFCIETPTVDDNTFSRYSKVQILLKGTKVILQEDPERYTISGVTASMVMSSTEGTASDLPVKEKYMRDLTDEDIYTYVTLKDCELPVRKGSLTPINEGYANAGGAHRCAKYATLMRDINGNSMYIYTNTPCLYRRDGTRLPYGSGNM
;
A
#
# COMPACT_ATOMS: atom_id res chain seq x y z
N ALA A 1 -6.51 29.34 -21.70
CA ALA A 1 -5.04 29.28 -21.72
C ALA A 1 -4.57 27.99 -22.37
N ASP A 2 -3.41 28.02 -23.01
CA ASP A 2 -2.73 26.84 -23.54
C ASP A 2 -2.13 26.02 -22.39
N GLY A 3 -2.87 25.09 -21.89
CA GLY A 3 -2.52 24.35 -20.71
C GLY A 3 -2.76 25.13 -19.42
N LYS A 4 -3.12 24.42 -18.36
CA LYS A 4 -3.42 25.05 -17.08
C LYS A 4 -2.31 24.89 -16.05
N THR A 5 -1.32 24.05 -16.34
CA THR A 5 -0.21 23.77 -15.42
C THR A 5 1.12 23.75 -16.16
N TYR A 6 2.05 24.57 -15.68
CA TYR A 6 3.41 24.64 -16.19
C TYR A 6 4.37 24.17 -15.10
N THR A 7 5.20 23.19 -15.44
CA THR A 7 6.26 22.72 -14.55
C THR A 7 7.57 23.37 -14.94
N LEU A 8 8.14 24.18 -14.04
CA LEU A 8 9.36 24.94 -14.22
C LEU A 8 10.53 24.23 -13.55
N SER A 9 11.74 24.43 -14.09
CA SER A 9 12.97 24.00 -13.40
C SER A 9 13.22 24.83 -12.13
N SER A 10 14.21 24.47 -11.35
CA SER A 10 14.65 25.29 -10.22
C SER A 10 15.36 26.57 -10.64
N ASP A 11 15.86 26.65 -11.89
CA ASP A 11 16.55 27.83 -12.40
C ASP A 11 15.58 29.00 -12.61
N ALA A 12 16.10 30.20 -12.53
CA ALA A 12 15.37 31.40 -12.95
C ALA A 12 15.13 31.37 -14.46
N GLY A 13 14.04 31.98 -14.89
CA GLY A 13 13.69 32.00 -16.31
C GLY A 13 12.48 32.85 -16.64
N ASP A 14 12.10 32.75 -17.89
CA ASP A 14 10.91 33.42 -18.44
C ASP A 14 10.01 32.42 -19.19
N LEU A 15 8.73 32.77 -19.31
CA LEU A 15 7.72 31.98 -19.97
C LEU A 15 6.69 32.88 -20.65
N ALA A 16 6.36 32.59 -21.89
CA ALA A 16 5.26 33.27 -22.63
C ALA A 16 4.05 32.32 -22.72
N ILE A 17 2.95 32.71 -22.10
CA ILE A 17 1.72 31.91 -22.05
C ILE A 17 0.64 32.55 -22.94
N LYS A 18 0.17 31.84 -23.93
CA LYS A 18 -0.94 32.29 -24.77
C LYS A 18 -2.27 32.09 -24.06
N VAL A 19 -3.08 33.13 -24.06
CA VAL A 19 -4.46 33.12 -23.56
C VAL A 19 -5.40 33.44 -24.72
N TYR A 20 -6.40 32.59 -24.90
CA TYR A 20 -7.45 32.80 -25.92
C TYR A 20 -8.72 33.22 -25.20
N SER A 21 -9.23 34.38 -25.53
CA SER A 21 -10.42 34.95 -24.88
C SER A 21 -11.19 35.84 -25.83
N ASN A 22 -12.51 35.84 -25.69
CA ASN A 22 -13.40 36.82 -26.33
C ASN A 22 -13.85 37.90 -25.33
N GLN A 23 -13.24 37.98 -24.17
CA GLN A 23 -13.56 38.90 -23.07
C GLN A 23 -12.37 39.80 -22.73
N ASN A 24 -12.66 40.91 -22.06
CA ASN A 24 -11.66 41.64 -21.29
C ASN A 24 -11.48 40.96 -19.95
N TYR A 25 -10.25 40.81 -19.49
CA TYR A 25 -9.94 40.11 -18.22
C TYR A 25 -8.80 40.77 -17.48
N ASN A 26 -8.89 40.69 -16.16
CA ASN A 26 -7.84 41.08 -15.23
C ASN A 26 -6.96 39.89 -14.89
N ILE A 27 -5.69 40.16 -14.58
CA ILE A 27 -4.66 39.19 -14.27
C ILE A 27 -4.18 39.48 -12.84
N ALA A 28 -4.26 38.48 -11.96
CA ALA A 28 -3.77 38.54 -10.59
C ALA A 28 -2.87 37.35 -10.28
N LEU A 29 -1.87 37.57 -9.45
CA LEU A 29 -1.05 36.50 -8.87
C LEU A 29 -1.60 36.16 -7.49
N GLU A 30 -1.77 34.88 -7.24
CA GLU A 30 -2.14 34.31 -5.94
C GLU A 30 -1.10 33.24 -5.53
N ASP A 31 -0.99 32.98 -4.25
CA ASP A 31 -0.06 31.99 -3.65
C ASP A 31 1.42 32.24 -4.02
N ASN A 32 1.77 33.47 -4.41
CA ASN A 32 3.11 33.88 -4.79
C ASN A 32 3.93 34.29 -3.55
N ASN A 33 4.10 33.37 -2.61
CA ASN A 33 4.85 33.60 -1.37
C ASN A 33 6.33 33.88 -1.67
N GLY A 34 6.82 35.04 -1.22
CA GLY A 34 8.18 35.50 -1.52
C GLY A 34 8.33 36.19 -2.90
N GLU A 35 7.21 36.49 -3.58
CA GLU A 35 7.16 37.28 -4.82
C GLU A 35 8.10 36.79 -5.93
N TRP A 36 8.28 35.46 -6.02
CA TRP A 36 9.22 34.82 -6.95
C TRP A 36 8.73 34.78 -8.41
N VAL A 37 7.47 35.12 -8.67
CA VAL A 37 6.87 35.24 -10.00
C VAL A 37 6.43 36.68 -10.24
N ALA A 38 6.73 37.18 -11.40
CA ALA A 38 6.21 38.45 -11.93
C ALA A 38 5.48 38.19 -13.25
N VAL A 39 4.35 38.88 -13.45
CA VAL A 39 3.61 38.91 -14.73
C VAL A 39 3.56 40.36 -15.19
N ALA A 40 4.00 40.60 -16.43
CA ALA A 40 4.09 41.96 -16.96
C ALA A 40 2.71 42.58 -17.16
N GLU A 41 1.71 41.79 -17.58
CA GLU A 41 0.38 42.23 -17.88
C GLU A 41 -0.50 42.25 -16.62
N ARG A 42 -1.36 43.28 -16.50
CA ARG A 42 -2.36 43.42 -15.43
C ARG A 42 -3.78 43.19 -15.95
N ASN A 43 -4.00 43.48 -17.22
CA ASN A 43 -5.26 43.26 -17.91
C ASN A 43 -4.99 43.08 -19.41
N LEU A 44 -5.85 42.34 -20.07
CA LEU A 44 -5.83 42.11 -21.51
C LEU A 44 -7.25 42.09 -22.07
N SER A 45 -7.34 42.26 -23.38
CA SER A 45 -8.61 42.23 -24.14
C SER A 45 -8.48 41.25 -25.31
N GLY A 46 -9.36 40.27 -25.36
CA GLY A 46 -9.30 39.22 -26.38
C GLY A 46 -8.09 38.28 -26.19
N ASP A 47 -7.64 37.73 -27.30
CA ASP A 47 -6.44 36.87 -27.30
C ASP A 47 -5.20 37.68 -26.93
N GLY A 48 -4.33 37.07 -26.14
CA GLY A 48 -3.13 37.74 -25.64
C GLY A 48 -2.04 36.78 -25.23
N THR A 49 -0.91 37.35 -24.82
CA THR A 49 0.23 36.60 -24.28
C THR A 49 0.59 37.17 -22.91
N LEU A 50 0.75 36.32 -21.90
CA LEU A 50 1.30 36.68 -20.62
C LEU A 50 2.82 36.47 -20.66
N HIS A 51 3.57 37.47 -20.24
CA HIS A 51 5.00 37.40 -20.08
C HIS A 51 5.29 37.23 -18.59
N VAL A 52 5.76 36.02 -18.23
CA VAL A 52 6.00 35.59 -16.88
C VAL A 52 7.50 35.47 -16.65
N GLU A 53 8.03 36.14 -15.65
CA GLU A 53 9.39 35.95 -15.16
C GLU A 53 9.34 35.26 -13.81
N TYR A 54 10.31 34.38 -13.52
CA TYR A 54 10.40 33.65 -12.25
C TYR A 54 11.83 33.48 -11.78
N ASP A 55 12.01 33.54 -10.46
CA ASP A 55 13.29 33.51 -9.81
C ASP A 55 13.80 32.08 -9.59
N PHE A 56 15.13 31.95 -9.36
CA PHE A 56 15.77 30.73 -8.93
C PHE A 56 15.17 30.21 -7.59
N ASN A 57 14.97 28.90 -7.50
CA ASN A 57 14.47 28.25 -6.29
C ASN A 57 15.53 27.35 -5.66
N ASP A 58 16.22 27.84 -4.64
CA ASP A 58 17.19 27.11 -3.84
C ASP A 58 16.57 26.25 -2.72
N GLY A 59 15.25 26.34 -2.55
CA GLY A 59 14.45 25.67 -1.53
C GLY A 59 13.76 24.40 -2.02
N PHE A 60 12.64 24.08 -1.38
CA PHE A 60 11.70 23.04 -1.78
C PHE A 60 10.83 23.49 -2.96
N PRO A 61 10.14 22.54 -3.64
CA PRO A 61 9.16 22.86 -4.68
C PRO A 61 8.15 23.91 -4.20
N ARG A 62 7.77 24.83 -5.08
CA ARG A 62 6.80 25.90 -4.78
C ARG A 62 5.83 26.10 -5.93
N MET A 63 4.69 26.71 -5.65
CA MET A 63 3.64 26.97 -6.64
C MET A 63 3.13 28.40 -6.51
N ALA A 64 2.77 28.99 -7.65
CA ALA A 64 2.02 30.22 -7.73
C ALA A 64 0.87 30.05 -8.72
N LYS A 65 -0.18 30.88 -8.57
CA LYS A 65 -1.38 30.85 -9.40
C LYS A 65 -1.52 32.17 -10.14
N ILE A 66 -1.75 32.11 -11.44
CA ILE A 66 -2.16 33.27 -12.24
C ILE A 66 -3.67 33.15 -12.45
N CYS A 67 -4.43 34.03 -11.82
CA CYS A 67 -5.87 34.07 -11.90
C CYS A 67 -6.30 35.07 -12.98
N LEU A 68 -7.11 34.59 -13.94
CA LEU A 68 -7.68 35.35 -15.03
C LEU A 68 -9.17 35.55 -14.74
N THR A 69 -9.62 36.79 -14.57
CA THR A 69 -11.02 37.09 -14.23
C THR A 69 -11.63 38.04 -15.26
N ALA A 70 -12.69 37.58 -15.92
CA ALA A 70 -13.41 38.43 -16.90
C ALA A 70 -14.05 39.63 -16.22
N THR A 71 -13.94 40.81 -16.86
CA THR A 71 -14.46 42.07 -16.29
C THR A 71 -15.96 42.25 -16.47
N SER A 72 -16.56 41.55 -17.45
CA SER A 72 -17.96 41.71 -17.84
C SER A 72 -18.83 40.46 -17.69
N ALA A 73 -18.22 39.37 -17.21
CA ALA A 73 -18.89 38.08 -17.01
C ALA A 73 -18.38 37.41 -15.75
N ASN A 74 -19.21 36.61 -15.11
CA ASN A 74 -18.76 35.82 -13.95
C ASN A 74 -17.98 34.58 -14.42
N LEU A 75 -16.84 34.82 -15.07
CA LEU A 75 -15.95 33.78 -15.59
C LEU A 75 -14.54 34.01 -15.07
N SER A 76 -13.92 32.94 -14.61
CA SER A 76 -12.51 32.92 -14.18
C SER A 76 -11.80 31.67 -14.69
N ASP A 77 -10.51 31.79 -14.90
CA ASP A 77 -9.62 30.66 -15.19
C ASP A 77 -8.32 30.81 -14.39
N THR A 78 -7.64 29.69 -14.09
CA THR A 78 -6.42 29.69 -13.27
C THR A 78 -5.34 28.90 -13.97
N ILE A 79 -4.15 29.50 -14.00
CA ILE A 79 -2.91 28.85 -14.50
C ILE A 79 -2.01 28.58 -13.30
N TYR A 80 -1.56 27.34 -13.19
CA TYR A 80 -0.67 26.90 -12.12
C TYR A 80 0.78 26.88 -12.59
N LEU A 81 1.64 27.58 -11.86
CA LEU A 81 3.09 27.57 -12.08
C LEU A 81 3.74 26.74 -10.96
N LYS A 82 4.16 25.54 -11.29
CA LYS A 82 4.79 24.59 -10.36
C LYS A 82 6.30 24.57 -10.59
N GLN A 83 7.07 25.22 -9.72
CA GLN A 83 8.52 25.25 -9.82
C GLN A 83 9.16 24.18 -8.95
N LYS A 84 10.07 23.39 -9.54
CA LYS A 84 10.94 22.48 -8.79
C LYS A 84 11.88 23.25 -7.87
N GLY A 85 12.26 22.64 -6.76
CA GLY A 85 13.32 23.14 -5.90
C GLY A 85 14.63 22.42 -6.16
N VAL A 86 15.74 23.01 -5.71
CA VAL A 86 17.05 22.34 -5.59
C VAL A 86 16.96 21.27 -4.50
N LYS A 87 16.17 21.52 -3.44
CA LYS A 87 15.92 20.56 -2.37
C LYS A 87 14.70 19.71 -2.70
N THR A 88 14.81 18.41 -2.44
CA THR A 88 13.68 17.48 -2.51
C THR A 88 13.21 17.18 -1.09
N PRO A 89 11.92 17.32 -0.78
CA PRO A 89 11.40 16.92 0.53
C PRO A 89 11.64 15.43 0.77
N THR A 90 12.17 15.09 1.94
CA THR A 90 12.29 13.73 2.44
C THR A 90 11.36 13.57 3.63
N PHE A 91 10.54 12.54 3.61
CA PHE A 91 9.57 12.26 4.66
C PHE A 91 9.23 10.77 4.64
N LYS A 92 9.94 9.96 5.45
CA LYS A 92 9.82 8.50 5.41
C LYS A 92 10.09 7.86 6.77
N LEU A 93 9.13 7.10 7.29
CA LEU A 93 9.32 6.22 8.45
C LEU A 93 10.17 4.99 8.07
N ALA A 94 11.14 4.65 8.92
CA ALA A 94 11.95 3.45 8.74
C ALA A 94 11.13 2.17 8.97
N LYS A 95 10.25 2.20 9.98
CA LYS A 95 9.34 1.09 10.32
C LYS A 95 7.95 1.65 10.66
N PRO A 96 6.89 1.14 10.03
CA PRO A 96 5.54 1.63 10.27
C PRO A 96 4.89 1.05 11.53
N ASN A 97 5.39 -0.06 12.10
CA ASN A 97 4.80 -0.75 13.24
C ASN A 97 5.74 -0.74 14.43
N MET A 98 5.22 -0.43 15.61
CA MET A 98 5.96 -0.46 16.87
C MET A 98 5.11 -1.02 18.02
N THR A 99 5.75 -1.80 18.86
CA THR A 99 5.18 -2.23 20.14
C THR A 99 5.59 -1.26 21.25
N VAL A 100 4.66 -1.02 22.17
CA VAL A 100 4.82 -0.13 23.31
C VAL A 100 4.63 -0.94 24.58
N HIS A 101 5.47 -0.72 25.59
CA HIS A 101 5.32 -1.37 26.88
C HIS A 101 4.00 -1.00 27.57
N GLY A 102 3.42 -1.94 28.31
CA GLY A 102 2.19 -1.73 29.06
C GLY A 102 2.28 -0.61 30.10
N TYR A 103 3.47 -0.38 30.67
CA TYR A 103 3.73 0.72 31.60
C TYR A 103 3.88 2.09 30.93
N GLY A 104 3.80 2.15 29.58
CA GLY A 104 3.93 3.41 28.83
C GLY A 104 5.35 3.96 28.80
N GLY A 105 5.47 5.24 28.53
CA GLY A 105 6.74 5.95 28.50
C GLY A 105 7.09 6.44 27.08
N GLU A 106 8.37 6.65 26.85
CA GLU A 106 8.90 7.17 25.59
C GLU A 106 9.05 6.07 24.53
N VAL A 107 8.52 6.32 23.35
CA VAL A 107 8.71 5.50 22.15
C VAL A 107 9.44 6.33 21.10
N ARG A 108 10.43 5.75 20.44
CA ARG A 108 11.25 6.41 19.41
C ARG A 108 11.10 5.71 18.08
N ALA A 109 10.48 6.38 17.10
CA ALA A 109 10.37 5.90 15.73
C ALA A 109 11.34 6.65 14.82
N GLU A 110 12.20 5.92 14.11
CA GLU A 110 13.14 6.52 13.16
C GLU A 110 12.38 7.09 11.97
N LEU A 111 12.57 8.40 11.74
CA LEU A 111 11.92 9.17 10.68
C LEU A 111 12.96 9.97 9.91
N ASP A 112 13.23 9.57 8.66
CA ASP A 112 14.06 10.37 7.75
C ASP A 112 13.23 11.54 7.23
N MET A 113 13.55 12.75 7.69
CA MET A 113 12.80 13.96 7.41
C MET A 113 13.73 15.17 7.29
N ASN A 114 13.57 15.95 6.23
CA ASN A 114 14.25 17.22 6.04
C ASN A 114 13.31 18.44 6.00
N VAL A 115 12.01 18.21 6.23
CA VAL A 115 10.99 19.26 6.42
C VAL A 115 10.83 19.58 7.91
N ASP A 116 10.26 20.74 8.26
CA ASP A 116 10.03 21.08 9.67
C ASP A 116 8.83 20.29 10.21
N ILE A 117 8.92 19.76 11.43
CA ILE A 117 7.80 19.07 12.07
C ILE A 117 6.55 19.96 12.21
N LYS A 118 6.73 21.26 12.26
CA LYS A 118 5.63 22.24 12.32
C LYS A 118 4.80 22.28 11.04
N ASP A 119 5.38 21.84 9.92
CA ASP A 119 4.70 21.76 8.63
C ASP A 119 3.91 20.46 8.48
N LEU A 120 3.97 19.56 9.48
CA LEU A 120 3.20 18.32 9.50
C LEU A 120 1.84 18.51 10.17
N HIS A 121 0.81 17.97 9.55
CA HIS A 121 -0.46 17.70 10.23
C HIS A 121 -0.36 16.34 10.92
N ILE A 122 -0.34 16.36 12.26
CA ILE A 122 -0.23 15.14 13.07
C ILE A 122 -1.58 14.90 13.76
N SER A 123 -2.11 13.69 13.58
CA SER A 123 -3.31 13.22 14.28
C SER A 123 -3.11 11.80 14.79
N VAL A 124 -3.88 11.42 15.82
CA VAL A 124 -3.83 10.09 16.39
C VAL A 124 -5.23 9.51 16.42
N ASP A 125 -5.38 8.34 15.80
CA ASP A 125 -6.61 7.56 15.82
C ASP A 125 -6.43 6.36 16.76
N TYR A 126 -7.43 6.12 17.60
CA TYR A 126 -7.45 5.01 18.55
C TYR A 126 -8.49 3.98 18.14
N THR A 127 -8.15 2.70 18.27
CA THR A 127 -9.10 1.62 17.99
C THR A 127 -9.68 1.12 19.32
N SER A 128 -10.99 1.14 19.46
CA SER A 128 -11.69 0.58 20.61
C SER A 128 -12.24 -0.81 20.32
N ASP A 129 -12.33 -1.65 21.37
CA ASP A 129 -12.80 -3.04 21.28
C ASP A 129 -14.29 -3.23 20.89
N GLU A 130 -15.13 -2.20 20.99
CA GLU A 130 -16.59 -2.37 20.92
C GLU A 130 -17.24 -2.16 19.55
N ALA A 131 -16.59 -1.50 18.65
CA ALA A 131 -17.02 -1.41 17.27
C ALA A 131 -15.84 -1.03 16.40
N ALA A 132 -15.69 -1.67 15.27
CA ALA A 132 -14.80 -1.18 14.26
C ALA A 132 -14.92 0.35 14.15
N MET A 133 -13.86 1.07 14.57
CA MET A 133 -13.64 2.49 14.27
C MET A 133 -14.55 3.50 15.00
N THR A 134 -14.53 3.53 16.32
CA THR A 134 -14.85 4.80 16.98
C THR A 134 -13.54 5.55 17.24
N VAL A 135 -13.31 6.63 16.51
CA VAL A 135 -12.23 7.57 16.81
C VAL A 135 -12.55 8.17 18.17
N LEU A 136 -11.71 7.88 19.18
CA LEU A 136 -11.85 8.51 20.50
C LEU A 136 -11.33 9.94 20.41
N ASP A 137 -11.97 10.84 21.14
CA ASP A 137 -11.52 12.23 21.23
C ASP A 137 -10.10 12.31 21.78
N LYS A 138 -9.36 13.30 21.31
CA LYS A 138 -7.94 13.52 21.59
C LYS A 138 -7.64 13.62 23.12
N GLU A 139 -8.63 13.96 23.93
CA GLU A 139 -8.53 14.10 25.40
C GLU A 139 -8.48 12.75 26.13
N ASP A 140 -9.06 11.69 25.55
CA ASP A 140 -9.12 10.36 26.14
C ASP A 140 -8.00 9.43 25.63
N GLY A 141 -7.19 9.92 24.69
CA GLY A 141 -6.11 9.16 24.09
C GLY A 141 -4.94 8.91 25.07
N TRP A 142 -4.24 7.82 24.84
CA TRP A 142 -3.07 7.43 25.64
C TRP A 142 -1.72 7.92 25.06
N VAL A 143 -1.72 8.50 23.88
CA VAL A 143 -0.58 9.21 23.28
C VAL A 143 -0.67 10.67 23.70
N ARG A 144 0.32 11.18 24.44
CA ARG A 144 0.27 12.49 25.08
C ARG A 144 0.99 13.58 24.32
N ASP A 145 2.17 13.27 23.83
CA ASP A 145 3.03 14.25 23.14
C ASP A 145 3.79 13.58 22.01
N ILE A 146 4.00 14.33 20.93
CA ILE A 146 4.75 13.89 19.76
C ILE A 146 5.71 15.01 19.35
N THR A 147 7.01 14.72 19.44
CA THR A 147 8.08 15.65 19.06
C THR A 147 9.05 14.99 18.09
N TYR A 148 9.91 15.78 17.47
CA TYR A 148 10.95 15.27 16.56
C TYR A 148 12.32 15.78 16.97
N GLU A 149 13.26 14.87 17.14
CA GLU A 149 14.61 15.19 17.52
C GLU A 149 15.61 14.16 16.96
N ASN A 150 16.69 14.64 16.35
CA ASN A 150 17.84 13.82 15.89
C ASN A 150 17.46 12.62 14.99
N GLY A 151 16.48 12.79 14.09
CA GLY A 151 16.04 11.73 13.19
C GLY A 151 14.99 10.77 13.79
N PHE A 152 14.47 11.09 14.98
CA PHE A 152 13.45 10.28 15.65
C PHE A 152 12.19 11.08 15.95
N LEU A 153 11.05 10.50 15.63
CA LEU A 153 9.77 10.89 16.19
C LEU A 153 9.69 10.32 17.61
N ILE A 154 9.58 11.20 18.59
CA ILE A 154 9.54 10.86 20.02
C ILE A 154 8.10 10.98 20.48
N ILE A 155 7.54 9.89 20.96
CA ILE A 155 6.13 9.76 21.34
C ILE A 155 6.06 9.40 22.82
N GLN A 156 5.34 10.22 23.60
CA GLN A 156 5.07 9.93 25.01
C GLN A 156 3.73 9.21 25.14
N THR A 157 3.71 8.12 25.90
CA THR A 157 2.52 7.28 26.07
C THR A 157 2.20 7.04 27.54
N ASP A 158 0.89 6.99 27.85
CA ASP A 158 0.41 6.61 29.17
C ASP A 158 0.45 5.10 29.40
N PRO A 159 0.51 4.65 30.65
CA PRO A 159 0.33 3.23 30.99
C PRO A 159 -1.03 2.72 30.51
N ASN A 160 -1.07 1.47 30.04
CA ASN A 160 -2.32 0.77 29.78
C ASN A 160 -2.89 0.26 31.12
N PRO A 161 -4.06 0.69 31.57
CA PRO A 161 -4.65 0.25 32.82
C PRO A 161 -5.27 -1.16 32.75
N ASP A 162 -5.52 -1.69 31.54
CA ASP A 162 -6.17 -2.98 31.38
C ASP A 162 -5.18 -4.13 31.56
N GLU A 163 -5.48 -5.06 32.48
CA GLU A 163 -4.64 -6.23 32.74
C GLU A 163 -4.75 -7.33 31.68
N ARG A 164 -5.70 -7.25 30.77
CA ARG A 164 -6.02 -8.31 29.80
C ARG A 164 -5.87 -7.85 28.36
N ALA A 165 -6.29 -6.62 28.06
CA ALA A 165 -6.40 -6.16 26.70
C ALA A 165 -5.20 -5.32 26.27
N VAL A 166 -4.66 -5.62 25.09
CA VAL A 166 -3.77 -4.73 24.35
C VAL A 166 -4.60 -3.60 23.72
N ARG A 167 -3.96 -2.47 23.44
CA ARG A 167 -4.61 -1.37 22.74
C ARG A 167 -3.74 -0.84 21.61
N THR A 168 -4.38 -0.25 20.60
CA THR A 168 -3.69 0.24 19.41
C THR A 168 -3.98 1.70 19.17
N ALA A 169 -3.04 2.39 18.54
CA ALA A 169 -3.20 3.73 18.02
C ALA A 169 -2.48 3.86 16.67
N THR A 170 -3.01 4.70 15.81
CA THR A 170 -2.37 5.07 14.55
C THR A 170 -2.00 6.55 14.61
N VAL A 171 -0.71 6.84 14.55
CA VAL A 171 -0.20 8.21 14.39
C VAL A 171 -0.13 8.51 12.90
N ASN A 172 -0.98 9.42 12.44
CA ASN A 172 -0.99 9.90 11.07
C ASN A 172 -0.09 11.13 10.97
N LEU A 173 0.83 11.10 10.05
CA LEU A 173 1.75 12.19 9.75
C LEU A 173 1.51 12.60 8.30
N VAL A 174 1.08 13.83 8.07
CA VAL A 174 0.75 14.33 6.74
C VAL A 174 1.55 15.59 6.47
N TYR A 175 2.34 15.56 5.41
CA TYR A 175 3.05 16.71 4.86
C TYR A 175 2.43 17.10 3.53
N ILE A 176 2.02 18.34 3.39
CA ILE A 176 1.54 18.90 2.12
C ILE A 176 2.70 19.71 1.52
N ASP A 177 3.22 19.25 0.39
CA ASP A 177 4.33 19.93 -0.26
C ASP A 177 3.92 21.24 -0.94
N GLY A 178 4.88 21.99 -1.44
CA GLY A 178 4.64 23.27 -2.11
C GLY A 178 3.88 23.16 -3.45
N TRP A 179 3.53 21.96 -3.89
CA TRP A 179 2.66 21.70 -5.05
C TRP A 179 1.26 21.23 -4.64
N GLU A 180 0.92 21.37 -3.37
CA GLU A 180 -0.34 20.87 -2.77
C GLU A 180 -0.48 19.33 -2.90
N VAL A 181 0.64 18.60 -2.98
CA VAL A 181 0.64 17.13 -2.98
C VAL A 181 0.78 16.64 -1.55
N GLU A 182 -0.17 15.80 -1.15
CA GLU A 182 -0.20 15.20 0.17
C GLU A 182 0.75 13.99 0.23
N ASN A 183 1.68 14.01 1.19
CA ASN A 183 2.57 12.92 1.51
C ASN A 183 2.21 12.39 2.89
N LYS A 184 1.79 11.14 2.97
CA LYS A 184 1.27 10.53 4.21
C LYS A 184 2.17 9.40 4.68
N GLN A 185 2.48 9.40 5.99
CA GLN A 185 3.07 8.29 6.69
C GLN A 185 2.16 7.91 7.87
N GLN A 186 2.11 6.63 8.20
CA GLN A 186 1.35 6.11 9.33
C GLN A 186 2.26 5.27 10.21
N LEU A 187 2.25 5.56 11.51
CA LEU A 187 2.93 4.77 12.51
C LEU A 187 1.88 4.07 13.37
N PHE A 188 1.88 2.75 13.32
CA PHE A 188 0.98 1.90 14.10
C PHE A 188 1.63 1.53 15.42
N LEU A 189 0.99 1.91 16.51
CA LEU A 189 1.42 1.62 17.87
C LEU A 189 0.52 0.53 18.47
N MET A 190 1.12 -0.52 19.00
CA MET A 190 0.42 -1.55 19.77
C MET A 190 0.99 -1.58 21.18
N GLN A 191 0.19 -1.20 22.16
CA GLN A 191 0.60 -1.18 23.54
C GLN A 191 0.16 -2.46 24.27
N ALA A 192 1.11 -3.10 24.94
CA ALA A 192 0.87 -4.26 25.81
C ALA A 192 -0.15 -3.94 26.90
N ASN A 193 -0.74 -4.98 27.50
CA ASN A 193 -1.62 -4.86 28.66
C ASN A 193 -0.82 -4.40 29.91
N ALA A 194 -1.49 -4.17 31.03
CA ALA A 194 -0.85 -3.72 32.28
C ALA A 194 0.20 -4.71 32.84
N LYS A 195 0.19 -5.95 32.39
CA LYS A 195 1.20 -6.98 32.73
C LYS A 195 2.37 -7.00 31.76
N ASP A 196 2.40 -6.09 30.81
CA ASP A 196 3.37 -6.00 29.73
C ASP A 196 3.33 -7.19 28.74
N GLU A 197 2.14 -7.76 28.52
CA GLU A 197 1.89 -8.86 27.59
C GLU A 197 1.20 -8.36 26.34
N LEU A 198 1.65 -8.82 25.15
CA LEU A 198 1.05 -8.48 23.84
C LEU A 198 0.03 -9.52 23.35
N GLY A 199 -0.35 -10.45 24.19
CA GLY A 199 -1.22 -11.57 23.85
C GLY A 199 -0.48 -12.91 23.86
N VAL A 200 -1.18 -13.97 23.47
CA VAL A 200 -0.66 -15.35 23.48
C VAL A 200 -0.37 -15.82 22.06
N GLU A 201 0.87 -16.29 21.84
CA GLU A 201 1.19 -16.93 20.56
C GLU A 201 0.46 -18.27 20.45
N VAL A 202 -0.23 -18.47 19.33
CA VAL A 202 -0.93 -19.72 19.02
C VAL A 202 -0.42 -20.30 17.70
N SER A 203 -0.57 -21.60 17.53
CA SER A 203 -0.18 -22.24 16.28
C SER A 203 -1.21 -22.05 15.18
N PHE A 204 -0.80 -22.22 13.92
CA PHE A 204 -1.72 -22.15 12.77
C PHE A 204 -2.85 -23.19 12.87
N ILE A 205 -2.57 -24.37 13.42
CA ILE A 205 -3.62 -25.40 13.61
C ILE A 205 -4.63 -24.98 14.68
N ASP A 206 -4.20 -24.30 15.74
CA ASP A 206 -5.13 -23.78 16.75
C ASP A 206 -6.09 -22.76 16.13
N VAL A 207 -5.58 -21.86 15.28
CA VAL A 207 -6.42 -20.87 14.58
C VAL A 207 -7.33 -21.54 13.56
N ARG A 208 -6.88 -22.55 12.81
CA ARG A 208 -7.75 -23.33 11.90
C ARG A 208 -8.91 -23.98 12.66
N ASN A 209 -8.64 -24.50 13.85
CA ASN A 209 -9.66 -25.12 14.70
C ASN A 209 -10.72 -24.13 15.23
N LEU A 210 -10.46 -22.82 15.18
CA LEU A 210 -11.46 -21.79 15.49
C LEU A 210 -12.39 -21.52 14.30
N GLY A 211 -11.94 -21.80 13.07
CA GLY A 211 -12.67 -21.43 11.86
C GLY A 211 -13.96 -22.20 11.67
N ASP A 212 -14.97 -21.51 11.19
CA ASP A 212 -16.22 -22.10 10.70
C ASP A 212 -16.64 -21.46 9.35
N THR A 213 -17.66 -22.00 8.71
CA THR A 213 -18.14 -21.54 7.39
C THR A 213 -18.82 -20.17 7.44
N ASP A 214 -19.31 -19.74 8.60
CA ASP A 214 -19.93 -18.43 8.80
C ASP A 214 -18.90 -17.34 9.20
N GLY A 215 -17.70 -17.75 9.56
CA GLY A 215 -16.60 -16.90 10.00
C GLY A 215 -16.63 -16.60 11.49
N MET A 216 -15.91 -17.40 12.27
CA MET A 216 -15.76 -17.21 13.71
C MET A 216 -14.96 -15.96 14.02
N LYS A 217 -15.53 -15.04 14.81
CA LYS A 217 -14.85 -13.84 15.27
C LYS A 217 -13.87 -14.17 16.41
N VAL A 218 -12.63 -13.76 16.26
CA VAL A 218 -11.61 -13.89 17.31
C VAL A 218 -11.82 -12.80 18.35
N THR A 219 -12.01 -13.16 19.61
CA THR A 219 -12.26 -12.24 20.74
C THR A 219 -11.04 -12.12 21.67
N ASP A 220 -10.17 -13.12 21.68
CA ASP A 220 -9.02 -13.19 22.57
C ASP A 220 -7.79 -12.51 21.97
N ASP A 221 -6.92 -11.97 22.82
CA ASP A 221 -5.62 -11.43 22.42
C ASP A 221 -4.66 -12.57 22.10
N ILE A 222 -4.84 -13.17 20.94
CA ILE A 222 -3.96 -14.20 20.38
C ILE A 222 -3.28 -13.69 19.12
N TYR A 223 -2.07 -14.16 18.87
CA TYR A 223 -1.34 -13.82 17.65
C TYR A 223 -0.67 -15.06 17.04
N ILE A 224 -0.39 -14.96 15.73
CA ILE A 224 0.35 -15.97 14.98
C ILE A 224 1.66 -15.39 14.45
N THR A 225 2.66 -16.26 14.29
CA THR A 225 3.91 -15.94 13.62
C THR A 225 4.05 -16.79 12.36
N GLY A 226 4.32 -16.16 11.22
CA GLY A 226 4.44 -16.87 9.95
C GLY A 226 5.27 -16.11 8.91
N TYR A 227 5.45 -16.73 7.74
CA TYR A 227 6.11 -16.13 6.59
C TYR A 227 5.10 -15.69 5.52
N VAL A 228 5.30 -14.53 4.96
CA VAL A 228 4.52 -14.05 3.80
C VAL A 228 5.05 -14.72 2.55
N VAL A 229 4.22 -15.51 1.89
CA VAL A 229 4.61 -16.26 0.67
C VAL A 229 4.06 -15.67 -0.62
N SER A 230 3.13 -14.74 -0.54
CA SER A 230 2.59 -14.01 -1.69
C SER A 230 3.39 -12.73 -1.98
N ASP A 231 3.33 -12.29 -3.22
CA ASP A 231 3.90 -11.02 -3.66
C ASP A 231 2.81 -10.14 -4.28
N ARG A 232 2.28 -9.21 -3.51
CA ARG A 232 1.26 -8.27 -3.99
C ARG A 232 1.74 -7.40 -5.16
N ASN A 233 3.04 -7.11 -5.21
CA ASN A 233 3.62 -6.27 -6.24
C ASN A 233 3.72 -7.00 -7.59
N SER A 234 3.76 -8.34 -7.57
CA SER A 234 3.72 -9.15 -8.80
C SER A 234 2.35 -9.17 -9.47
N GLY A 235 1.30 -8.73 -8.76
CA GLY A 235 -0.08 -8.75 -9.24
C GLY A 235 -0.68 -10.16 -9.39
N ASN A 236 -0.07 -11.18 -8.78
CA ASN A 236 -0.52 -12.59 -8.91
C ASN A 236 -1.10 -13.16 -7.61
N VAL A 237 -1.90 -12.39 -6.91
CA VAL A 237 -2.53 -12.76 -5.65
C VAL A 237 -4.04 -12.58 -5.76
N GLY A 238 -4.81 -13.47 -5.13
CA GLY A 238 -6.27 -13.41 -5.07
C GLY A 238 -6.96 -13.64 -6.42
N ASP A 239 -8.27 -13.66 -6.38
CA ASP A 239 -9.15 -13.80 -7.55
C ASP A 239 -9.77 -12.45 -7.94
N ASN A 240 -9.19 -11.80 -8.94
CA ASN A 240 -9.70 -10.53 -9.44
C ASN A 240 -11.04 -10.71 -10.15
N ILE A 241 -11.89 -9.71 -10.08
CA ILE A 241 -13.25 -9.74 -10.65
C ILE A 241 -13.25 -9.10 -12.04
N GLN A 242 -13.74 -9.83 -13.02
CA GLN A 242 -14.01 -9.27 -14.34
C GLN A 242 -15.34 -8.52 -14.33
N THR A 243 -15.31 -7.19 -14.37
CA THR A 243 -16.48 -6.33 -14.27
C THR A 243 -17.17 -6.10 -15.63
N THR A 244 -16.39 -6.08 -16.70
CA THR A 244 -16.87 -6.02 -18.08
C THR A 244 -15.98 -6.85 -18.99
N GLN A 245 -16.33 -6.95 -20.27
CA GLN A 245 -15.53 -7.68 -21.27
C GLN A 245 -14.06 -7.17 -21.33
N ASN A 246 -13.81 -5.92 -21.01
CA ASN A 246 -12.49 -5.29 -21.10
C ASN A 246 -11.95 -4.70 -19.78
N SER A 247 -12.71 -4.82 -18.69
CA SER A 247 -12.36 -4.22 -17.41
C SER A 247 -12.27 -5.28 -16.33
N ILE A 248 -11.22 -5.21 -15.53
CA ILE A 248 -10.95 -6.11 -14.42
C ILE A 248 -10.71 -5.26 -13.18
N ASP A 249 -11.38 -5.59 -12.10
CA ASP A 249 -11.11 -5.02 -10.78
C ASP A 249 -9.99 -5.82 -10.10
N TYR A 250 -8.85 -5.18 -9.87
CA TYR A 250 -7.68 -5.75 -9.22
C TYR A 250 -7.62 -5.50 -7.72
N THR A 251 -8.65 -4.89 -7.13
CA THR A 251 -8.68 -4.52 -5.71
C THR A 251 -8.51 -5.74 -4.81
N ILE A 252 -9.05 -6.88 -5.21
CA ILE A 252 -8.89 -8.15 -4.45
C ILE A 252 -7.42 -8.52 -4.33
N ALA A 253 -6.67 -8.53 -5.45
CA ALA A 253 -5.24 -8.84 -5.42
C ALA A 253 -4.45 -7.88 -4.51
N GLN A 254 -4.85 -6.62 -4.47
CA GLN A 254 -4.18 -5.60 -3.65
C GLN A 254 -4.50 -5.73 -2.16
N LYS A 255 -5.63 -6.35 -1.79
CA LYS A 255 -6.08 -6.56 -0.42
C LYS A 255 -5.76 -7.96 0.14
N THR A 256 -5.15 -8.82 -0.65
CA THR A 256 -4.92 -10.22 -0.30
C THR A 256 -3.44 -10.50 -0.09
N ALA A 257 -3.12 -11.28 0.94
CA ALA A 257 -1.81 -11.88 1.16
C ALA A 257 -1.96 -13.35 1.53
N TYR A 258 -0.92 -14.15 1.29
CA TYR A 258 -0.84 -15.54 1.77
C TYR A 258 0.31 -15.64 2.76
N ILE A 259 0.05 -16.26 3.90
CA ILE A 259 1.05 -16.54 4.93
C ILE A 259 1.08 -18.03 5.25
N GLU A 260 2.27 -18.53 5.53
CA GLU A 260 2.46 -19.91 5.99
C GLU A 260 3.07 -19.95 7.38
N SER A 261 2.82 -21.05 8.10
CA SER A 261 3.44 -21.33 9.39
C SER A 261 4.96 -21.46 9.27
N LEU A 262 5.69 -21.25 10.38
CA LEU A 262 7.16 -21.30 10.37
C LEU A 262 7.73 -22.66 9.93
N ASP A 263 6.96 -23.74 10.05
CA ASP A 263 7.29 -25.08 9.55
C ASP A 263 6.80 -25.36 8.13
N GLY A 264 6.12 -24.38 7.49
CA GLY A 264 5.56 -24.49 6.14
C GLY A 264 4.37 -25.45 6.00
N ARG A 265 3.83 -25.94 7.12
CA ARG A 265 2.82 -26.99 7.09
C ARG A 265 1.42 -26.47 6.74
N TYR A 266 1.06 -25.30 7.23
CA TYR A 266 -0.27 -24.72 7.09
C TYR A 266 -0.19 -23.31 6.54
N GLY A 267 -1.18 -22.93 5.74
CA GLY A 267 -1.31 -21.59 5.18
C GLY A 267 -2.65 -20.96 5.46
N PHE A 268 -2.66 -19.63 5.43
CA PHE A 268 -3.86 -18.78 5.47
C PHE A 268 -3.87 -17.79 4.32
N CYS A 269 -5.08 -17.57 3.78
CA CYS A 269 -5.39 -16.35 3.05
C CYS A 269 -5.65 -15.23 4.05
N ILE A 270 -4.99 -14.10 3.90
CA ILE A 270 -5.23 -12.89 4.66
C ILE A 270 -6.00 -11.91 3.79
N GLU A 271 -7.15 -11.45 4.27
CA GLU A 271 -7.93 -10.40 3.63
C GLU A 271 -7.91 -9.14 4.48
N THR A 272 -7.46 -8.04 3.87
CA THR A 272 -7.44 -6.73 4.51
C THR A 272 -8.64 -5.87 4.10
N PRO A 273 -9.17 -5.01 4.98
CA PRO A 273 -10.30 -4.14 4.67
C PRO A 273 -10.01 -3.17 3.54
N THR A 274 -8.82 -2.61 3.52
CA THR A 274 -8.37 -1.64 2.51
C THR A 274 -7.06 -2.08 1.84
N VAL A 275 -6.70 -1.44 0.75
CA VAL A 275 -5.40 -1.67 0.07
C VAL A 275 -4.24 -1.22 0.96
N ASP A 276 -4.43 -0.16 1.73
CA ASP A 276 -3.41 0.41 2.61
C ASP A 276 -3.14 -0.49 3.83
N ASP A 277 -4.12 -1.28 4.25
CA ASP A 277 -3.95 -2.28 5.30
C ASP A 277 -3.06 -3.45 4.88
N ASN A 278 -2.90 -3.70 3.58
CA ASN A 278 -2.01 -4.76 3.10
C ASN A 278 -0.55 -4.29 3.11
N THR A 279 0.09 -4.35 4.25
CA THR A 279 1.51 -4.01 4.44
C THR A 279 2.45 -5.19 4.25
N PHE A 280 1.94 -6.35 3.86
CA PHE A 280 2.69 -7.59 3.75
C PHE A 280 3.67 -7.58 2.58
N SER A 281 4.95 -7.84 2.87
CA SER A 281 6.02 -7.98 1.89
C SER A 281 6.42 -9.45 1.76
N ARG A 282 6.66 -9.92 0.53
CA ARG A 282 7.05 -11.32 0.28
C ARG A 282 8.30 -11.71 1.06
N TYR A 283 8.28 -12.89 1.61
CA TYR A 283 9.30 -13.53 2.46
C TYR A 283 9.48 -12.92 3.84
N SER A 284 8.80 -11.85 4.18
CA SER A 284 8.87 -11.30 5.52
C SER A 284 8.32 -12.27 6.56
N LYS A 285 9.03 -12.36 7.69
CA LYS A 285 8.51 -12.98 8.90
C LYS A 285 7.63 -11.97 9.64
N VAL A 286 6.36 -12.30 9.86
CA VAL A 286 5.37 -11.40 10.45
C VAL A 286 4.73 -12.00 11.70
N GLN A 287 4.36 -11.13 12.64
CA GLN A 287 3.49 -11.45 13.76
C GLN A 287 2.20 -10.66 13.62
N ILE A 288 1.07 -11.32 13.71
CA ILE A 288 -0.25 -10.72 13.49
C ILE A 288 -1.16 -11.01 14.66
N LEU A 289 -1.62 -9.95 15.34
CA LEU A 289 -2.68 -10.04 16.35
C LEU A 289 -3.99 -10.35 15.66
N LEU A 290 -4.73 -11.34 16.15
CA LEU A 290 -5.95 -11.83 15.51
C LEU A 290 -7.24 -11.29 16.13
N LYS A 291 -7.20 -10.66 17.30
CA LYS A 291 -8.38 -10.10 17.95
C LYS A 291 -9.15 -9.15 17.02
N GLY A 292 -10.44 -9.39 16.88
CA GLY A 292 -11.32 -8.60 16.01
C GLY A 292 -11.44 -9.15 14.57
N THR A 293 -10.55 -10.03 14.14
CA THR A 293 -10.62 -10.68 12.83
C THR A 293 -11.66 -11.80 12.81
N LYS A 294 -11.92 -12.34 11.62
CA LYS A 294 -12.76 -13.54 11.44
C LYS A 294 -11.94 -14.64 10.80
N VAL A 295 -12.04 -15.86 11.33
CA VAL A 295 -11.48 -17.07 10.71
C VAL A 295 -12.59 -17.81 9.98
N ILE A 296 -12.43 -17.90 8.66
CA ILE A 296 -13.45 -18.46 7.75
C ILE A 296 -12.91 -19.76 7.16
N LEU A 297 -13.65 -20.85 7.39
CA LEU A 297 -13.44 -22.13 6.71
C LEU A 297 -14.16 -22.12 5.36
N GLN A 298 -13.47 -22.49 4.32
CA GLN A 298 -14.05 -22.81 3.01
C GLN A 298 -13.82 -24.29 2.73
N GLU A 299 -14.90 -24.99 2.41
CA GLU A 299 -14.88 -26.41 2.05
C GLU A 299 -14.66 -26.58 0.54
N ASP A 300 -14.19 -27.75 0.12
CA ASP A 300 -14.01 -28.17 -1.28
C ASP A 300 -13.17 -27.19 -2.15
N PRO A 301 -11.88 -27.12 -2.01
CA PRO A 301 -11.00 -27.78 -1.03
C PRO A 301 -11.00 -27.05 0.31
N GLU A 302 -10.65 -27.78 1.39
CA GLU A 302 -10.54 -27.21 2.73
C GLU A 302 -9.44 -26.17 2.79
N ARG A 303 -9.81 -24.92 3.05
CA ARG A 303 -8.88 -23.80 3.17
C ARG A 303 -9.42 -22.74 4.12
N TYR A 304 -8.53 -21.93 4.63
CA TYR A 304 -8.88 -20.97 5.68
C TYR A 304 -8.46 -19.56 5.31
N THR A 305 -9.36 -18.61 5.60
CA THR A 305 -9.13 -17.18 5.41
C THR A 305 -9.23 -16.46 6.75
N ILE A 306 -8.28 -15.58 7.04
CA ILE A 306 -8.36 -14.62 8.15
C ILE A 306 -8.75 -13.28 7.54
N SER A 307 -9.99 -12.85 7.78
CA SER A 307 -10.54 -11.63 7.21
C SER A 307 -10.57 -10.49 8.24
N GLY A 308 -10.38 -9.26 7.76
CA GLY A 308 -10.42 -8.07 8.60
C GLY A 308 -9.07 -7.71 9.25
N VAL A 309 -7.96 -8.23 8.74
CA VAL A 309 -6.62 -7.88 9.23
C VAL A 309 -6.27 -6.46 8.79
N THR A 310 -6.07 -5.55 9.74
CA THR A 310 -5.62 -4.19 9.50
C THR A 310 -4.12 -4.04 9.67
N ALA A 311 -3.53 -2.99 9.10
CA ALA A 311 -2.11 -2.69 9.27
C ALA A 311 -1.69 -2.54 10.74
N SER A 312 -2.58 -2.02 11.60
CA SER A 312 -2.34 -1.87 13.05
C SER A 312 -2.23 -3.20 13.81
N MET A 313 -2.74 -4.30 13.26
CA MET A 313 -2.65 -5.64 13.85
C MET A 313 -1.30 -6.32 13.57
N VAL A 314 -0.48 -5.78 12.68
CA VAL A 314 0.87 -6.31 12.40
C VAL A 314 1.81 -5.85 13.51
N MET A 315 2.12 -6.74 14.45
CA MET A 315 2.97 -6.49 15.63
C MET A 315 4.44 -6.31 15.25
N SER A 316 4.89 -7.12 14.31
CA SER A 316 6.26 -7.06 13.78
C SER A 316 6.31 -7.56 12.34
N SER A 317 7.24 -7.01 11.56
CA SER A 317 7.57 -7.48 10.22
C SER A 317 9.07 -7.38 10.04
N THR A 318 9.71 -8.49 9.71
CA THR A 318 11.15 -8.57 9.45
C THR A 318 11.34 -9.06 8.02
N GLU A 319 12.02 -8.26 7.22
CA GLU A 319 12.34 -8.64 5.83
C GLU A 319 13.13 -9.94 5.79
N GLY A 320 12.83 -10.77 4.80
CA GLY A 320 13.47 -12.04 4.57
C GLY A 320 13.69 -12.33 3.09
N THR A 321 14.17 -13.52 2.81
CA THR A 321 14.44 -14.03 1.47
C THR A 321 13.83 -15.42 1.30
N ALA A 322 13.80 -15.93 0.08
CA ALA A 322 13.27 -17.28 -0.19
C ALA A 322 14.02 -18.39 0.58
N SER A 323 15.28 -18.15 0.99
CA SER A 323 16.05 -19.12 1.78
C SER A 323 15.65 -19.19 3.24
N ASP A 324 14.85 -18.24 3.73
CA ASP A 324 14.33 -18.26 5.11
C ASP A 324 13.06 -19.10 5.23
N LEU A 325 12.43 -19.43 4.10
CA LEU A 325 11.26 -20.30 4.08
C LEU A 325 11.63 -21.77 4.29
N PRO A 326 10.76 -22.55 4.93
CA PRO A 326 10.95 -23.98 5.03
C PRO A 326 10.94 -24.63 3.63
N VAL A 327 11.88 -25.54 3.41
CA VAL A 327 11.97 -26.28 2.14
C VAL A 327 10.89 -27.36 2.10
N LYS A 328 9.92 -27.21 1.19
CA LYS A 328 8.83 -28.17 1.00
C LYS A 328 8.77 -28.62 -0.46
N GLU A 329 9.40 -29.77 -0.75
CA GLU A 329 9.40 -30.37 -2.07
C GLU A 329 8.37 -31.51 -2.17
N LYS A 330 7.45 -31.42 -3.09
CA LYS A 330 6.39 -32.43 -3.32
C LYS A 330 6.22 -32.77 -4.79
N TYR A 331 5.81 -34.00 -5.09
CA TYR A 331 5.18 -34.30 -6.38
C TYR A 331 3.72 -33.81 -6.39
N MET A 332 3.15 -33.55 -7.57
CA MET A 332 1.76 -33.07 -7.67
C MET A 332 0.77 -33.99 -6.96
N ARG A 333 0.98 -35.32 -7.04
CA ARG A 333 0.12 -36.31 -6.38
C ARG A 333 0.14 -36.28 -4.85
N ASP A 334 1.19 -35.68 -4.26
CA ASP A 334 1.38 -35.63 -2.80
C ASP A 334 0.87 -34.31 -2.20
N LEU A 335 0.29 -33.43 -3.04
CA LEU A 335 -0.37 -32.23 -2.59
C LEU A 335 -1.67 -32.57 -1.88
N THR A 336 -1.95 -31.86 -0.80
CA THR A 336 -3.17 -31.97 0.00
C THR A 336 -3.76 -30.58 0.26
N ASP A 337 -4.94 -30.50 0.85
CA ASP A 337 -5.55 -29.23 1.22
C ASP A 337 -4.73 -28.45 2.27
N GLU A 338 -3.87 -29.13 3.06
CA GLU A 338 -2.95 -28.48 3.97
C GLU A 338 -1.91 -27.61 3.23
N ASP A 339 -1.59 -27.90 1.95
CA ASP A 339 -0.62 -27.16 1.17
C ASP A 339 -1.19 -25.85 0.59
N ILE A 340 -2.50 -25.63 0.69
CA ILE A 340 -3.13 -24.42 0.19
C ILE A 340 -2.60 -23.20 0.95
N TYR A 341 -2.25 -22.15 0.19
CA TYR A 341 -1.63 -20.90 0.69
C TYR A 341 -0.23 -21.08 1.28
N THR A 342 0.49 -22.17 0.98
CA THR A 342 1.87 -22.40 1.39
C THR A 342 2.83 -22.32 0.21
N TYR A 343 4.13 -22.22 0.50
CA TYR A 343 5.19 -22.19 -0.51
C TYR A 343 5.69 -23.61 -0.76
N VAL A 344 5.40 -24.14 -1.96
CA VAL A 344 5.74 -25.51 -2.33
C VAL A 344 6.60 -25.51 -3.60
N THR A 345 7.68 -26.26 -3.58
CA THR A 345 8.46 -26.61 -4.77
C THR A 345 7.94 -27.90 -5.35
N LEU A 346 7.38 -27.87 -6.54
CA LEU A 346 6.90 -29.04 -7.25
C LEU A 346 8.06 -29.70 -7.99
N LYS A 347 8.20 -31.03 -7.81
CA LYS A 347 9.31 -31.81 -8.34
C LYS A 347 9.05 -32.28 -9.76
N ASP A 348 10.12 -32.29 -10.54
CA ASP A 348 10.19 -32.92 -11.87
C ASP A 348 9.01 -32.52 -12.81
N CYS A 349 8.74 -31.23 -12.84
CA CYS A 349 7.66 -30.67 -13.65
C CYS A 349 8.14 -30.18 -15.01
N GLU A 350 7.23 -30.15 -15.97
CA GLU A 350 7.44 -29.48 -17.26
C GLU A 350 6.21 -28.64 -17.65
N LEU A 351 6.47 -27.56 -18.33
CA LEU A 351 5.45 -26.75 -18.99
C LEU A 351 5.42 -27.08 -20.48
N PRO A 352 4.24 -27.18 -21.12
CA PRO A 352 4.10 -27.50 -22.53
C PRO A 352 4.63 -26.37 -23.44
N VAL A 353 5.16 -25.32 -22.87
CA VAL A 353 5.69 -24.16 -23.59
C VAL A 353 7.19 -24.36 -23.81
N ARG A 354 7.57 -24.64 -25.03
CA ARG A 354 8.97 -24.90 -25.38
C ARG A 354 9.86 -23.67 -25.46
N LYS A 355 9.26 -22.47 -25.56
CA LYS A 355 10.01 -21.22 -25.75
C LYS A 355 9.09 -20.01 -25.50
N GLY A 356 9.55 -19.07 -24.72
CA GLY A 356 8.84 -17.81 -24.52
C GLY A 356 8.42 -17.55 -23.07
N SER A 357 7.42 -16.70 -22.88
CA SER A 357 6.81 -16.41 -21.60
C SER A 357 5.85 -17.51 -21.15
N LEU A 358 5.47 -17.52 -19.90
CA LEU A 358 4.50 -18.44 -19.30
C LEU A 358 3.19 -18.51 -20.10
N THR A 359 2.83 -17.44 -20.77
CA THR A 359 1.70 -17.37 -21.68
C THR A 359 2.17 -16.83 -23.04
N PRO A 360 2.42 -17.70 -24.00
CA PRO A 360 2.86 -17.29 -25.35
C PRO A 360 1.73 -16.65 -26.16
N ILE A 361 0.49 -16.74 -25.70
CA ILE A 361 -0.68 -16.19 -26.37
C ILE A 361 -0.81 -14.72 -25.95
N ASN A 362 -1.27 -13.92 -26.88
CA ASN A 362 -1.55 -12.51 -26.72
C ASN A 362 -2.69 -12.34 -25.68
N GLU A 363 -2.29 -12.30 -24.45
CA GLU A 363 -3.15 -12.34 -23.30
C GLU A 363 -4.06 -11.15 -23.23
N GLY A 364 -5.33 -11.40 -23.22
CA GLY A 364 -6.33 -10.37 -23.13
C GLY A 364 -6.57 -9.64 -24.43
N TYR A 365 -6.03 -10.13 -25.53
CA TYR A 365 -6.48 -9.74 -26.86
C TYR A 365 -7.23 -10.91 -27.44
N ALA A 366 -8.52 -10.86 -27.41
CA ALA A 366 -9.29 -11.75 -28.25
C ALA A 366 -8.99 -11.40 -29.69
N ASN A 367 -9.10 -12.40 -30.47
CA ASN A 367 -9.07 -12.37 -31.92
C ASN A 367 -9.87 -11.20 -32.50
N ALA A 368 -9.67 -10.97 -33.74
CA ALA A 368 -10.18 -9.98 -34.69
C ALA A 368 -11.56 -9.31 -34.47
N GLY A 369 -12.26 -9.56 -33.43
CA GLY A 369 -13.58 -8.97 -33.12
C GLY A 369 -13.67 -8.18 -31.84
N GLY A 370 -12.60 -8.02 -31.10
CA GLY A 370 -12.61 -7.28 -29.84
C GLY A 370 -11.70 -7.87 -28.77
N ALA A 371 -11.10 -7.03 -27.98
CA ALA A 371 -10.22 -7.46 -26.92
C ALA A 371 -11.03 -7.99 -25.74
N HIS A 372 -10.93 -9.28 -25.48
CA HIS A 372 -11.38 -9.87 -24.24
C HIS A 372 -10.19 -9.99 -23.29
N ARG A 373 -10.24 -9.33 -22.16
CA ARG A 373 -9.30 -9.54 -21.07
C ARG A 373 -9.90 -10.52 -20.08
N CYS A 374 -9.18 -11.60 -19.79
CA CYS A 374 -9.55 -12.48 -18.70
C CYS A 374 -8.83 -12.06 -17.43
N ALA A 375 -9.48 -12.17 -16.28
CA ALA A 375 -8.89 -11.83 -15.00
C ALA A 375 -7.69 -12.73 -14.68
N LYS A 376 -7.76 -13.99 -15.06
CA LYS A 376 -6.68 -14.98 -14.88
C LYS A 376 -6.61 -15.95 -16.04
N TYR A 377 -5.42 -16.54 -16.23
CA TYR A 377 -5.16 -17.54 -17.26
C TYR A 377 -4.56 -18.80 -16.66
N ALA A 378 -4.94 -19.92 -17.20
CA ALA A 378 -4.46 -21.23 -16.82
C ALA A 378 -3.41 -21.75 -17.82
N THR A 379 -2.27 -22.20 -17.32
CA THR A 379 -1.26 -22.93 -18.10
C THR A 379 -1.13 -24.33 -17.52
N LEU A 380 -1.32 -25.35 -18.35
CA LEU A 380 -1.18 -26.73 -17.92
C LEU A 380 0.28 -27.04 -17.63
N MET A 381 0.54 -27.64 -16.48
CA MET A 381 1.84 -28.20 -16.09
C MET A 381 1.70 -29.71 -15.86
N ARG A 382 2.73 -30.48 -16.13
CA ARG A 382 2.78 -31.92 -15.90
C ARG A 382 4.01 -32.29 -15.09
N ASP A 383 3.91 -33.36 -14.31
CA ASP A 383 5.05 -33.97 -13.64
C ASP A 383 5.50 -35.27 -14.35
N ILE A 384 6.66 -35.78 -13.95
CA ILE A 384 7.23 -37.02 -14.49
C ILE A 384 6.33 -38.24 -14.26
N ASN A 385 5.43 -38.19 -13.29
CA ASN A 385 4.50 -39.27 -12.94
C ASN A 385 3.20 -39.25 -13.79
N GLY A 386 3.08 -38.28 -14.71
CA GLY A 386 1.90 -38.10 -15.56
C GLY A 386 0.73 -37.33 -14.89
N ASN A 387 0.93 -36.82 -13.70
CA ASN A 387 -0.04 -35.92 -13.10
C ASN A 387 0.01 -34.55 -13.76
N SER A 388 -1.10 -33.83 -13.73
CA SER A 388 -1.18 -32.49 -14.29
C SER A 388 -2.01 -31.57 -13.41
N MET A 389 -1.63 -30.29 -13.41
CA MET A 389 -2.37 -29.22 -12.79
C MET A 389 -2.24 -27.93 -13.58
N TYR A 390 -3.09 -26.95 -13.31
CA TYR A 390 -2.99 -25.64 -13.91
C TYR A 390 -2.25 -24.68 -13.02
N ILE A 391 -1.30 -23.97 -13.61
CA ILE A 391 -0.75 -22.75 -13.04
C ILE A 391 -1.63 -21.59 -13.49
N TYR A 392 -2.18 -20.86 -12.54
CA TYR A 392 -2.95 -19.66 -12.82
C TYR A 392 -2.08 -18.42 -12.68
N THR A 393 -2.17 -17.52 -13.66
CA THR A 393 -1.57 -16.20 -13.60
C THR A 393 -2.63 -15.14 -13.85
N ASN A 394 -2.67 -14.15 -12.95
CA ASN A 394 -3.52 -12.98 -13.11
C ASN A 394 -2.98 -12.08 -14.24
N THR A 395 -3.86 -11.30 -14.86
CA THR A 395 -3.48 -10.40 -15.96
C THR A 395 -2.33 -9.43 -15.62
N PRO A 396 -2.26 -8.81 -14.44
CA PRO A 396 -1.16 -7.92 -14.09
C PRO A 396 0.12 -8.64 -13.63
N CYS A 397 0.13 -9.97 -13.60
CA CYS A 397 1.27 -10.75 -13.13
C CYS A 397 2.55 -10.40 -13.89
N LEU A 398 3.59 -9.96 -13.17
CA LEU A 398 4.87 -9.56 -13.77
C LEU A 398 5.61 -10.72 -14.44
N TYR A 399 5.47 -11.94 -13.93
CA TYR A 399 6.12 -13.13 -14.48
C TYR A 399 5.55 -13.59 -15.83
N ARG A 400 4.49 -12.96 -16.25
CA ARG A 400 3.69 -13.39 -17.38
C ARG A 400 4.22 -12.92 -18.72
N ARG A 401 4.76 -11.69 -18.79
CA ARG A 401 5.07 -11.00 -20.04
C ARG A 401 6.54 -10.68 -20.24
N ASP A 402 7.14 -9.95 -19.38
CA ASP A 402 8.33 -9.13 -19.58
C ASP A 402 9.64 -9.91 -19.72
N GLY A 403 9.71 -10.78 -20.71
CA GLY A 403 10.95 -11.45 -21.05
C GLY A 403 11.41 -12.49 -20.04
N THR A 404 10.62 -12.78 -19.01
CA THR A 404 10.85 -13.93 -18.12
C THR A 404 10.66 -15.18 -18.95
N ARG A 405 11.78 -15.74 -19.41
CA ARG A 405 11.77 -16.97 -20.19
C ARG A 405 11.61 -18.14 -19.25
N LEU A 406 10.64 -18.97 -19.55
CA LEU A 406 10.55 -20.28 -18.92
C LEU A 406 11.82 -21.09 -19.19
N PRO A 407 12.34 -21.79 -18.18
CA PRO A 407 13.43 -22.71 -18.40
C PRO A 407 13.02 -23.77 -19.44
N TYR A 408 13.95 -24.15 -20.26
CA TYR A 408 13.73 -25.20 -21.25
C TYR A 408 13.95 -26.57 -20.59
N GLY A 409 12.98 -27.44 -20.72
CA GLY A 409 13.03 -28.78 -20.17
C GLY A 409 12.21 -28.97 -18.89
N SER A 410 12.47 -30.08 -18.23
CA SER A 410 11.84 -30.40 -16.92
C SER A 410 12.74 -30.02 -15.76
N GLY A 411 12.12 -29.74 -14.60
CA GLY A 411 12.81 -29.40 -13.39
C GLY A 411 11.86 -29.13 -12.24
N ASN A 412 12.40 -28.73 -11.10
CA ASN A 412 11.61 -28.28 -9.97
C ASN A 412 11.09 -26.87 -10.22
N MET A 413 9.83 -26.63 -9.81
CA MET A 413 9.13 -25.36 -10.00
C MET A 413 8.52 -24.89 -8.69
#